data_c59fde63d7e150ed47c24e8188b6fa69
#
_entry.id   c59fde63d7e150ed47c24e8188b6fa69
#
_cell.length_a   1.000
_cell.length_b   1.000
_cell.length_c   1.000
_cell.angle_alpha   90.00
_cell.angle_beta   90.00
_cell.angle_gamma   90.00
#
_symmetry.space_group_name_H-M   'P 1'
#
loop_
_entity.id
_entity.type
_entity.pdbx_description
1 polymer ?
#
loop_
_entity_poly.entity_id
_entity_poly.type
_entity_poly.pdbx_seq_one_letter_code
_entity_poly.pdbx_strand_id
1 'polypeptide(L)'
;YNYCNKHKVQSVLWPEMDKYDIGITFPNGDVWAIDAKAIREPQFLKENIIRDGGFPDGDYKRGFYVIPDAYVDDKTDYLDIINRQLESMENRNIRCIRLRDLKKEIRERGKQNERN
;
A
#
# COMPACT_ATOMS: atom_id res chain seq x y z
N TYR A 1 -3.88 8.53 -9.68
CA TYR A 1 -5.10 8.65 -10.48
C TYR A 1 -4.89 8.29 -11.93
N ASN A 2 -4.08 9.10 -12.61
CA ASN A 2 -3.86 8.89 -14.04
C ASN A 2 -3.28 7.52 -14.35
N TYR A 3 -2.40 7.02 -13.50
CA TYR A 3 -1.79 5.72 -13.67
C TYR A 3 -2.84 4.61 -13.60
N CYS A 4 -3.71 4.66 -12.60
CA CYS A 4 -4.75 3.63 -12.42
C CYS A 4 -5.74 3.63 -13.57
N ASN A 5 -6.16 4.80 -14.04
CA ASN A 5 -7.06 4.93 -15.18
C ASN A 5 -6.45 4.35 -16.46
N LYS A 6 -5.15 4.55 -16.65
CA LYS A 6 -4.41 4.05 -17.80
C LYS A 6 -4.44 2.53 -17.89
N HIS A 7 -4.52 1.85 -16.75
CA HIS A 7 -4.52 0.40 -16.67
C HIS A 7 -5.90 -0.18 -16.37
N LYS A 8 -6.96 0.60 -16.63
CA LYS A 8 -8.35 0.17 -16.49
C LYS A 8 -8.73 -0.26 -15.08
N VAL A 9 -8.12 0.35 -14.07
CA VAL A 9 -8.52 0.18 -12.69
C VAL A 9 -9.13 1.47 -12.18
N GLN A 10 -9.96 1.38 -11.16
CA GLN A 10 -10.57 2.54 -10.55
C GLN A 10 -9.85 2.89 -9.27
N SER A 11 -9.58 4.17 -9.09
CA SER A 11 -9.06 4.67 -7.82
C SER A 11 -10.08 5.63 -7.21
N VAL A 12 -10.29 5.49 -5.89
CA VAL A 12 -11.25 6.30 -5.16
C VAL A 12 -10.54 6.95 -3.99
N LEU A 13 -10.60 8.29 -3.92
CA LEU A 13 -10.09 9.02 -2.78
C LEU A 13 -11.10 8.90 -1.65
N TRP A 14 -10.63 8.41 -0.49
CA TRP A 14 -11.51 8.20 0.65
C TRP A 14 -11.83 9.53 1.33
N PRO A 15 -13.09 9.86 1.55
CA PRO A 15 -13.46 11.12 2.23
C PRO A 15 -13.15 11.11 3.72
N GLU A 16 -13.05 9.95 4.34
CA GLU A 16 -12.71 9.82 5.76
C GLU A 16 -11.21 9.65 5.92
N MET A 17 -10.54 10.70 6.36
CA MET A 17 -9.09 10.79 6.40
C MET A 17 -8.44 9.92 7.49
N ASP A 18 -9.20 9.37 8.39
CA ASP A 18 -8.69 8.53 9.48
C ASP A 18 -8.53 7.06 9.06
N LYS A 19 -8.85 6.72 7.83
CA LYS A 19 -8.62 5.39 7.26
C LYS A 19 -7.39 5.44 6.35
N TYR A 20 -7.47 4.86 5.17
CA TYR A 20 -6.37 4.88 4.21
C TYR A 20 -6.63 5.94 3.13
N ASP A 21 -5.56 6.34 2.44
CA ASP A 21 -5.64 7.47 1.51
C ASP A 21 -6.44 7.16 0.25
N ILE A 22 -6.23 5.98 -0.34
CA ILE A 22 -6.81 5.62 -1.63
C ILE A 22 -7.25 4.17 -1.61
N GLY A 23 -8.43 3.89 -2.17
CA GLY A 23 -8.85 2.54 -2.50
C GLY A 23 -8.74 2.32 -4.01
N ILE A 24 -8.17 1.20 -4.43
CA ILE A 24 -8.07 0.82 -5.83
C ILE A 24 -8.97 -0.39 -6.05
N THR A 25 -9.97 -0.24 -6.93
CA THR A 25 -10.89 -1.33 -7.25
C THR A 25 -10.54 -1.89 -8.62
N PHE A 26 -10.33 -3.19 -8.67
CA PHE A 26 -10.03 -3.90 -9.91
C PHE A 26 -11.32 -4.39 -10.58
N PRO A 27 -11.28 -4.71 -11.88
CA PRO A 27 -12.49 -5.16 -12.60
C PRO A 27 -13.19 -6.37 -11.99
N ASN A 28 -12.46 -7.25 -11.31
CA ASN A 28 -13.04 -8.43 -10.67
C ASN A 28 -13.66 -8.12 -9.30
N GLY A 29 -13.64 -6.87 -8.87
CA GLY A 29 -14.22 -6.45 -7.58
C GLY A 29 -13.25 -6.39 -6.42
N ASP A 30 -12.00 -6.85 -6.59
CA ASP A 30 -10.99 -6.75 -5.53
C ASP A 30 -10.66 -5.29 -5.23
N VAL A 31 -10.48 -4.98 -3.96
CA VAL A 31 -10.08 -3.65 -3.50
C VAL A 31 -8.73 -3.73 -2.82
N TRP A 32 -7.81 -2.83 -3.20
CA TRP A 32 -6.54 -2.64 -2.51
C TRP A 32 -6.56 -1.28 -1.83
N ALA A 33 -6.23 -1.26 -0.55
CA ALA A 33 -6.16 -0.02 0.24
C ALA A 33 -4.72 0.48 0.26
N ILE A 34 -4.54 1.76 -0.01
CA ILE A 34 -3.22 2.38 -0.10
C ILE A 34 -3.11 3.47 0.95
N ASP A 35 -2.06 3.44 1.75
CA ASP A 35 -1.73 4.48 2.72
C ASP A 35 -0.31 4.96 2.44
N ALA A 36 -0.18 6.13 1.83
CA ALA A 36 1.11 6.70 1.48
C ALA A 36 1.76 7.34 2.72
N LYS A 37 3.01 6.98 2.99
CA LYS A 37 3.75 7.50 4.14
C LYS A 37 5.08 8.09 3.70
N ALA A 38 5.21 9.41 3.81
CA ALA A 38 6.45 10.12 3.48
C ALA A 38 7.29 10.28 4.76
N ILE A 39 7.63 9.17 5.38
CA ILE A 39 8.45 9.12 6.61
C ILE A 39 9.82 8.57 6.23
N ARG A 40 10.85 9.40 6.33
CA ARG A 40 12.19 9.06 5.87
C ARG A 40 12.83 7.96 6.69
N GLU A 41 12.66 7.99 8.02
CA GLU A 41 13.29 7.03 8.93
C GLU A 41 12.34 5.87 9.22
N PRO A 42 12.75 4.63 8.94
CA PRO A 42 11.87 3.48 9.17
C PRO A 42 11.48 3.30 10.63
N GLN A 43 12.34 3.68 11.58
CA GLN A 43 12.00 3.60 12.99
C GLN A 43 10.79 4.47 13.34
N PHE A 44 10.69 5.65 12.75
CA PHE A 44 9.56 6.54 13.02
C PHE A 44 8.27 5.98 12.43
N LEU A 45 8.34 5.37 11.25
CA LEU A 45 7.17 4.71 10.68
C LEU A 45 6.76 3.50 11.52
N LYS A 46 7.72 2.71 11.98
CA LYS A 46 7.46 1.57 12.85
C LYS A 46 6.73 1.99 14.13
N GLU A 47 7.19 3.05 14.78
CA GLU A 47 6.53 3.60 15.98
C GLU A 47 5.12 4.08 15.67
N ASN A 48 4.94 4.71 14.52
CA ASN A 48 3.65 5.21 14.06
C ASN A 48 2.66 4.04 13.89
N ILE A 49 3.11 2.97 13.25
CA ILE A 49 2.29 1.78 13.01
C ILE A 49 1.90 1.12 14.35
N ILE A 50 2.85 0.98 15.28
CA ILE A 50 2.58 0.39 16.59
C ILE A 50 1.55 1.23 17.35
N ARG A 51 1.72 2.54 17.35
CA ARG A 51 0.81 3.45 18.05
C ARG A 51 -0.61 3.38 17.49
N ASP A 52 -0.73 3.23 16.17
CA ASP A 52 -2.03 3.19 15.51
C ASP A 52 -2.68 1.80 15.55
N GLY A 53 -1.96 0.79 16.03
CA GLY A 53 -2.48 -0.57 16.12
C GLY A 53 -2.47 -1.31 14.79
N GLY A 54 -1.70 -0.84 13.81
CA GLY A 54 -1.58 -1.44 12.49
C GLY A 54 -2.28 -0.65 11.41
N PHE A 55 -2.51 -1.28 10.27
CA PHE A 55 -3.18 -0.66 9.13
C PHE A 55 -4.66 -0.44 9.44
N PRO A 56 -5.27 0.67 8.97
CA PRO A 56 -6.69 0.91 9.22
C PRO A 56 -7.59 -0.23 8.73
N ASP A 57 -8.62 -0.53 9.51
CA ASP A 57 -9.62 -1.52 9.12
C ASP A 57 -10.44 -1.01 7.94
N GLY A 58 -10.93 -1.95 7.14
CA GLY A 58 -11.76 -1.60 6.00
C GLY A 58 -12.07 -2.81 5.15
N ASP A 59 -12.85 -2.58 4.12
CA ASP A 59 -13.32 -3.63 3.23
C ASP A 59 -12.40 -3.70 2.02
N TYR A 60 -11.25 -4.35 2.21
CA TYR A 60 -10.23 -4.49 1.17
C TYR A 60 -9.58 -5.86 1.25
N LYS A 61 -9.07 -6.32 0.11
CA LYS A 61 -8.38 -7.61 0.03
C LYS A 61 -6.91 -7.50 0.43
N ARG A 62 -6.24 -6.41 0.05
CA ARG A 62 -4.84 -6.14 0.39
C ARG A 62 -4.69 -4.68 0.78
N GLY A 63 -3.73 -4.42 1.67
CA GLY A 63 -3.36 -3.07 2.06
C GLY A 63 -1.88 -2.84 1.89
N PHE A 64 -1.50 -1.60 1.55
CA PHE A 64 -0.11 -1.24 1.33
C PHE A 64 0.22 0.08 2.02
N TYR A 65 1.30 0.07 2.81
CA TYR A 65 2.01 1.29 3.15
C TYR A 65 2.98 1.55 1.99
N VAL A 66 2.87 2.70 1.34
CA VAL A 66 3.67 3.03 0.17
C VAL A 66 4.67 4.12 0.53
N ILE A 67 5.95 3.84 0.28
CA ILE A 67 7.06 4.71 0.65
C ILE A 67 7.69 5.27 -0.62
N PRO A 68 8.09 6.57 -0.63
CA PRO A 68 8.83 7.12 -1.77
C PRO A 68 10.09 6.30 -2.07
N ASP A 69 10.36 6.06 -3.34
CA ASP A 69 11.49 5.22 -3.77
C ASP A 69 12.82 5.71 -3.19
N ALA A 70 13.02 7.01 -3.15
CA ALA A 70 14.28 7.59 -2.65
C ALA A 70 14.58 7.20 -1.20
N TYR A 71 13.55 7.10 -0.36
CA TYR A 71 13.74 6.75 1.05
C TYR A 71 14.18 5.28 1.20
N VAL A 72 13.65 4.41 0.37
CA VAL A 72 14.04 3.00 0.36
C VAL A 72 15.44 2.83 -0.22
N ASP A 73 15.78 3.60 -1.27
CA ASP A 73 17.11 3.56 -1.88
C ASP A 73 18.18 4.02 -0.88
N ASP A 74 17.89 5.02 -0.05
CA ASP A 74 18.79 5.51 1.00
C ASP A 74 18.93 4.53 2.17
N LYS A 75 17.87 3.83 2.51
CA LYS A 75 17.81 2.89 3.63
C LYS A 75 17.36 1.53 3.12
N THR A 76 18.31 0.72 2.68
CA THR A 76 18.02 -0.56 2.01
C THR A 76 17.28 -1.56 2.88
N ASP A 77 17.33 -1.41 4.21
CA ASP A 77 16.60 -2.27 5.15
C ASP A 77 15.22 -1.72 5.52
N TYR A 78 14.80 -0.59 4.92
CA TYR A 78 13.55 0.08 5.27
C TYR A 78 12.35 -0.88 5.19
N LEU A 79 12.18 -1.53 4.05
CA LEU A 79 11.04 -2.41 3.83
C LEU A 79 11.06 -3.62 4.75
N ASP A 80 12.24 -4.18 5.02
CA ASP A 80 12.38 -5.33 5.92
C ASP A 80 11.95 -4.98 7.35
N ILE A 81 12.37 -3.81 7.83
CA ILE A 81 12.01 -3.36 9.18
C ILE A 81 10.50 -3.26 9.32
N ILE A 82 9.85 -2.62 8.36
CA ILE A 82 8.41 -2.39 8.43
C ILE A 82 7.63 -3.68 8.21
N ASN A 83 8.03 -4.50 7.25
CA ASN A 83 7.32 -5.74 6.98
C ASN A 83 7.43 -6.74 8.13
N ARG A 84 8.57 -6.78 8.82
CA ARG A 84 8.72 -7.59 10.02
C ARG A 84 7.78 -7.13 11.12
N GLN A 85 7.62 -5.82 11.28
CA GLN A 85 6.68 -5.28 12.27
C GLN A 85 5.24 -5.68 11.92
N LEU A 86 4.87 -5.59 10.65
CA LEU A 86 3.53 -5.98 10.20
C LEU A 86 3.27 -7.46 10.42
N GLU A 87 4.25 -8.31 10.15
CA GLU A 87 4.15 -9.74 10.41
C GLU A 87 3.95 -10.04 11.89
N SER A 88 4.66 -9.31 12.77
CA SER A 88 4.53 -9.50 14.22
C SER A 88 3.15 -9.10 14.74
N MET A 89 2.44 -8.25 14.03
CA MET A 89 1.09 -7.81 14.36
C MET A 89 0.02 -8.64 13.63
N GLU A 90 0.43 -9.71 12.98
CA GLU A 90 -0.45 -10.62 12.22
C GLU A 90 -1.22 -9.94 11.08
N ASN A 91 -0.66 -8.87 10.54
CA ASN A 91 -1.23 -8.17 9.37
C ASN A 91 -0.78 -8.85 8.08
N ARG A 92 -1.29 -10.03 7.80
CA ARG A 92 -0.82 -10.89 6.69
C ARG A 92 -1.13 -10.34 5.31
N ASN A 93 -2.20 -9.58 5.18
CA ASN A 93 -2.61 -8.97 3.92
C ASN A 93 -2.09 -7.53 3.76
N ILE A 94 -1.25 -7.07 4.69
CA ILE A 94 -0.69 -5.72 4.67
C ILE A 94 0.82 -5.81 4.41
N ARG A 95 1.31 -4.97 3.50
CA ARG A 95 2.74 -4.92 3.17
C ARG A 95 3.19 -3.48 3.02
N CYS A 96 4.48 -3.26 3.25
CA CYS A 96 5.14 -1.99 2.96
C CYS A 96 5.95 -2.16 1.69
N ILE A 97 5.74 -1.30 0.70
CA ILE A 97 6.43 -1.38 -0.60
C ILE A 97 6.80 0.01 -1.09
N ARG A 98 7.74 0.07 -2.04
CA ARG A 98 8.06 1.30 -2.74
C ARG A 98 6.96 1.66 -3.72
N LEU A 99 6.85 2.93 -4.04
CA LEU A 99 5.88 3.39 -5.04
C LEU A 99 6.09 2.68 -6.39
N ARG A 100 7.34 2.51 -6.81
CA ARG A 100 7.69 1.80 -8.06
C ARG A 100 7.10 0.39 -8.10
N ASP A 101 7.23 -0.33 -7.00
CA ASP A 101 6.75 -1.71 -6.91
C ASP A 101 5.23 -1.77 -6.87
N LEU A 102 4.58 -0.80 -6.23
CA LEU A 102 3.12 -0.73 -6.27
C LEU A 102 2.61 -0.55 -7.69
N LYS A 103 3.22 0.35 -8.46
CA LYS A 103 2.84 0.57 -9.86
C LYS A 103 2.98 -0.71 -10.67
N LYS A 104 4.04 -1.46 -10.44
CA LYS A 104 4.27 -2.74 -11.11
C LYS A 104 3.17 -3.75 -10.77
N GLU A 105 2.83 -3.87 -9.50
CA GLU A 105 1.78 -4.80 -9.06
C GLU A 105 0.42 -4.46 -9.64
N ILE A 106 0.07 -3.18 -9.68
CA ILE A 106 -1.18 -2.72 -10.28
C ILE A 106 -1.22 -3.09 -11.76
N ARG A 107 -0.14 -2.86 -12.47
CA ARG A 107 -0.05 -3.15 -13.91
C ARG A 107 -0.21 -4.65 -14.18
N GLU A 108 0.47 -5.48 -13.42
CA GLU A 108 0.39 -6.93 -13.56
C GLU A 108 -1.01 -7.46 -13.26
N ARG A 109 -1.64 -6.92 -12.22
CA ARG A 109 -3.00 -7.30 -11.86
C ARG A 109 -3.99 -6.89 -12.94
N GLY A 110 -3.82 -5.70 -13.51
CA GLY A 110 -4.64 -5.23 -14.62
C GLY A 110 -4.54 -6.14 -15.84
N LYS A 111 -3.34 -6.60 -16.18
CA LYS A 111 -3.14 -7.54 -17.28
C LYS A 111 -3.83 -8.88 -17.04
N GLN A 112 -3.77 -9.41 -15.83
CA GLN A 112 -4.44 -10.65 -15.48
C GLN A 112 -5.95 -10.53 -15.65
N ASN A 113 -6.52 -9.41 -15.22
CA ASN A 113 -7.94 -9.17 -15.35
C ASN A 113 -8.38 -9.00 -16.80
N GLU A 114 -7.55 -8.41 -17.64
CA GLU A 114 -7.82 -8.25 -19.07
C GLU A 114 -7.84 -9.59 -19.80
N ARG A 115 -7.06 -10.56 -19.35
CA ARG A 115 -7.00 -11.89 -19.95
C ARG A 115 -8.18 -12.78 -19.58
N ASN A 116 -8.82 -12.45 -18.50
CA ASN A 116 -9.98 -13.20 -18.02
C ASN A 116 -11.27 -12.62 -18.55
#